data_f26401ef556db333a71aa4577bcd566a
#
_entry.id   f26401ef556db333a71aa4577bcd566a
#
_cell.length_a   1.000
_cell.length_b   1.000
_cell.length_c   1.000
_cell.angle_alpha   90.00
_cell.angle_beta   90.00
_cell.angle_gamma   90.00
#
_symmetry.space_group_name_H-M   'P 1'
#
loop_
_entity.id
_entity.type
_entity.pdbx_description
1 polymer ?
#
loop_
_entity_poly.entity_id
_entity_poly.type
_entity_poly.pdbx_seq_one_letter_code
_entity_poly.pdbx_strand_id
1 'polypeptide(L)'
;AGFSSPREPQALPFLVAGKRVISQTPAILHFLGPRLRLAPMTEPGRLWVHQLQLTIADWLVEVHDTHHPIGPGLYYEQQKRAARRRAADFLAVRLPKYLDYFEEQLRRASGRYLLGKACSYADLSLFQMVAGLRYAFPSALGGLEKRYPRIIAVIERAAARPRLAAYLASPRRIPFNRQGIFRHYPEL
;
A
#
# COMPACT_ATOMS: atom_id res chain seq x y z
N ALA A 1 -33.67 1.27 -9.54
CA ALA A 1 -33.72 -0.17 -9.32
C ALA A 1 -32.70 -0.51 -8.20
N GLY A 2 -33.21 -0.86 -7.01
CA GLY A 2 -32.35 -1.19 -5.88
C GLY A 2 -31.78 -2.59 -6.03
N PHE A 3 -30.48 -2.76 -5.89
CA PHE A 3 -29.86 -4.08 -5.76
C PHE A 3 -30.22 -4.64 -4.37
N SER A 4 -31.17 -5.57 -4.32
CA SER A 4 -31.75 -6.10 -3.08
C SER A 4 -31.12 -7.41 -2.59
N SER A 5 -30.06 -7.91 -3.23
CA SER A 5 -29.37 -9.12 -2.81
C SER A 5 -28.11 -8.78 -2.01
N PRO A 6 -27.88 -9.37 -0.82
CA PRO A 6 -26.61 -9.21 -0.14
C PRO A 6 -25.51 -9.82 -1.03
N ARG A 7 -24.59 -8.98 -1.50
CA ARG A 7 -23.43 -9.42 -2.29
C ARG A 7 -22.39 -9.97 -1.34
N GLU A 8 -22.10 -11.24 -1.46
CA GLU A 8 -21.05 -11.85 -0.68
C GLU A 8 -19.67 -11.40 -1.20
N PRO A 9 -18.78 -10.93 -0.31
CA PRO A 9 -17.41 -10.61 -0.70
C PRO A 9 -16.62 -11.89 -1.01
N GLN A 10 -15.83 -11.87 -2.08
CA GLN A 10 -15.01 -13.03 -2.47
C GLN A 10 -13.93 -13.32 -1.43
N ALA A 11 -13.37 -12.30 -0.77
CA ALA A 11 -12.27 -12.43 0.17
C ALA A 11 -12.21 -11.27 1.16
N LEU A 12 -11.50 -11.46 2.25
CA LEU A 12 -11.09 -10.39 3.19
C LEU A 12 -10.03 -9.46 2.56
N PRO A 13 -10.01 -8.19 2.95
CA PRO A 13 -10.92 -7.56 3.90
C PRO A 13 -12.24 -7.12 3.26
N PHE A 14 -13.29 -7.04 4.08
CA PHE A 14 -14.54 -6.37 3.71
C PHE A 14 -15.02 -5.45 4.84
N LEU A 15 -15.80 -4.44 4.47
CA LEU A 15 -16.41 -3.47 5.37
C LEU A 15 -17.92 -3.64 5.35
N VAL A 16 -18.53 -3.76 6.51
CA VAL A 16 -19.99 -3.67 6.68
C VAL A 16 -20.35 -2.26 7.16
N ALA A 17 -21.15 -1.54 6.38
CA ALA A 17 -21.58 -0.18 6.68
C ALA A 17 -23.11 -0.08 6.53
N GLY A 18 -23.83 -0.35 7.60
CA GLY A 18 -25.29 -0.53 7.58
C GLY A 18 -25.66 -1.71 6.68
N LYS A 19 -26.47 -1.47 5.64
CA LYS A 19 -26.88 -2.51 4.66
C LYS A 19 -25.84 -2.72 3.53
N ARG A 20 -24.70 -2.04 3.55
CA ARG A 20 -23.68 -2.15 2.49
C ARG A 20 -22.57 -3.08 2.93
N VAL A 21 -22.20 -4.00 2.06
CA VAL A 21 -20.97 -4.81 2.16
C VAL A 21 -20.03 -4.34 1.06
N ILE A 22 -18.85 -3.89 1.43
CA ILE A 22 -17.83 -3.35 0.52
C ILE A 22 -16.58 -4.17 0.68
N SER A 23 -16.14 -4.83 -0.37
CA SER A 23 -14.87 -5.57 -0.42
C SER A 23 -13.85 -4.82 -1.28
N GLN A 24 -12.62 -5.33 -1.33
CA GLN A 24 -11.47 -4.71 -1.98
C GLN A 24 -10.98 -3.44 -1.26
N THR A 25 -9.75 -3.48 -0.80
CA THR A 25 -9.13 -2.34 -0.07
C THR A 25 -9.29 -1.00 -0.80
N PRO A 26 -9.08 -0.88 -2.13
CA PRO A 26 -9.30 0.38 -2.84
C PRO A 26 -10.74 0.88 -2.76
N ALA A 27 -11.73 -0.01 -2.87
CA ALA A 27 -13.15 0.37 -2.78
C ALA A 27 -13.54 0.77 -1.35
N ILE A 28 -13.03 0.06 -0.34
CA ILE A 28 -13.21 0.42 1.08
C ILE A 28 -12.64 1.80 1.35
N LEU A 29 -11.43 2.09 0.89
CA LEU A 29 -10.78 3.38 1.06
C LEU A 29 -11.49 4.50 0.29
N HIS A 30 -11.98 4.22 -0.91
CA HIS A 30 -12.79 5.16 -1.68
C HIS A 30 -14.09 5.52 -0.96
N PHE A 31 -14.74 4.55 -0.31
CA PHE A 31 -15.93 4.78 0.50
C PHE A 31 -15.64 5.55 1.80
N LEU A 32 -14.57 5.20 2.51
CA LEU A 32 -14.22 5.80 3.80
C LEU A 32 -13.54 7.16 3.65
N GLY A 33 -12.77 7.38 2.59
CA GLY A 33 -11.94 8.55 2.41
C GLY A 33 -12.66 9.89 2.63
N PRO A 34 -13.76 10.17 1.90
CA PRO A 34 -14.52 11.41 2.10
C PRO A 34 -15.12 11.52 3.51
N ARG A 35 -15.60 10.41 4.07
CA ARG A 35 -16.23 10.33 5.40
C ARG A 35 -15.25 10.63 6.54
N LEU A 36 -13.97 10.29 6.33
CA LEU A 36 -12.89 10.49 7.30
C LEU A 36 -12.02 11.72 6.98
N ARG A 37 -12.42 12.53 5.99
CA ARG A 37 -11.64 13.69 5.49
C ARG A 37 -10.25 13.29 5.00
N LEU A 38 -10.15 12.08 4.41
CA LEU A 38 -8.94 11.52 3.79
C LEU A 38 -9.05 11.44 2.26
N ALA A 39 -10.00 12.14 1.67
CA ALA A 39 -10.15 12.35 0.23
C ALA A 39 -10.84 13.70 -0.02
N PRO A 40 -10.60 14.33 -1.18
CA PRO A 40 -11.33 15.52 -1.60
C PRO A 40 -12.84 15.26 -1.73
N MET A 41 -13.63 16.31 -1.60
CA MET A 41 -15.08 16.23 -1.86
C MET A 41 -15.42 16.36 -3.35
N THR A 42 -14.54 16.92 -4.16
CA THR A 42 -14.71 17.06 -5.61
C THR A 42 -14.52 15.73 -6.34
N GLU A 43 -15.28 15.49 -7.38
CA GLU A 43 -15.16 14.27 -8.19
C GLU A 43 -13.77 14.11 -8.81
N PRO A 44 -13.16 15.11 -9.49
CA PRO A 44 -11.82 14.97 -10.04
C PRO A 44 -10.77 14.61 -8.97
N GLY A 45 -10.89 15.22 -7.79
CA GLY A 45 -9.98 14.91 -6.68
C GLY A 45 -10.16 13.48 -6.14
N ARG A 46 -11.41 12.98 -6.05
CA ARG A 46 -11.67 11.58 -5.66
C ARG A 46 -11.16 10.58 -6.69
N LEU A 47 -11.36 10.87 -7.98
CA LEU A 47 -10.83 10.05 -9.05
C LEU A 47 -9.30 9.99 -9.01
N TRP A 48 -8.65 11.13 -8.81
CA TRP A 48 -7.21 11.19 -8.73
C TRP A 48 -6.64 10.36 -7.57
N VAL A 49 -7.16 10.54 -6.35
CA VAL A 49 -6.67 9.77 -5.20
C VAL A 49 -6.97 8.28 -5.36
N HIS A 50 -8.07 7.92 -6.06
CA HIS A 50 -8.41 6.54 -6.35
C HIS A 50 -7.44 5.91 -7.37
N GLN A 51 -7.03 6.64 -8.41
CA GLN A 51 -5.99 6.20 -9.35
C GLN A 51 -4.67 5.91 -8.64
N LEU A 52 -4.23 6.80 -7.75
CA LEU A 52 -3.03 6.57 -6.94
C LEU A 52 -3.16 5.30 -6.09
N GLN A 53 -4.33 5.07 -5.51
CA GLN A 53 -4.60 3.86 -4.72
C GLN A 53 -4.58 2.59 -5.56
N LEU A 54 -5.10 2.62 -6.79
CA LEU A 54 -5.04 1.48 -7.71
C LEU A 54 -3.59 1.17 -8.11
N THR A 55 -2.77 2.20 -8.37
CA THR A 55 -1.33 2.02 -8.62
C THR A 55 -0.63 1.36 -7.41
N ILE A 56 -1.01 1.70 -6.18
CA ILE A 56 -0.50 1.04 -4.98
C ILE A 56 -0.99 -0.42 -4.89
N ALA A 57 -2.22 -0.70 -5.32
CA ALA A 57 -2.74 -2.07 -5.34
C ALA A 57 -1.97 -2.95 -6.34
N ASP A 58 -1.67 -2.43 -7.53
CA ASP A 58 -0.83 -3.13 -8.52
C ASP A 58 0.57 -3.39 -7.95
N TRP A 59 1.17 -2.39 -7.30
CA TRP A 59 2.46 -2.55 -6.65
C TRP A 59 2.45 -3.63 -5.56
N LEU A 60 1.38 -3.71 -4.79
CA LEU A 60 1.21 -4.70 -3.73
C LEU A 60 1.20 -6.14 -4.28
N VAL A 61 0.57 -6.35 -5.44
CA VAL A 61 0.59 -7.65 -6.14
C VAL A 61 2.02 -8.02 -6.54
N GLU A 62 2.79 -7.08 -7.08
CA GLU A 62 4.17 -7.34 -7.45
C GLU A 62 5.07 -7.65 -6.23
N VAL A 63 4.81 -7.04 -5.07
CA VAL A 63 5.49 -7.40 -3.83
C VAL A 63 5.15 -8.83 -3.41
N HIS A 64 3.86 -9.22 -3.46
CA HIS A 64 3.45 -10.59 -3.17
C HIS A 64 4.15 -11.61 -4.07
N ASP A 65 4.27 -11.30 -5.36
CA ASP A 65 4.89 -12.18 -6.35
C ASP A 65 6.40 -12.37 -6.14
N THR A 66 7.06 -11.50 -5.36
CA THR A 66 8.48 -11.72 -5.02
C THR A 66 8.72 -13.02 -4.26
N HIS A 67 7.73 -13.50 -3.53
CA HIS A 67 7.83 -14.74 -2.76
C HIS A 67 6.84 -15.83 -3.21
N HIS A 68 5.84 -15.52 -4.05
CA HIS A 68 4.87 -16.47 -4.62
C HIS A 68 4.71 -16.29 -6.14
N PRO A 69 5.80 -16.34 -6.93
CA PRO A 69 5.76 -16.00 -8.36
C PRO A 69 5.06 -17.02 -9.24
N ILE A 70 4.98 -18.28 -8.82
CA ILE A 70 4.34 -19.36 -9.61
C ILE A 70 2.86 -19.43 -9.26
N GLY A 71 2.53 -19.38 -7.97
CA GLY A 71 1.14 -19.43 -7.55
C GLY A 71 0.97 -19.35 -6.04
N PRO A 72 -0.13 -18.72 -5.57
CA PRO A 72 -0.39 -18.52 -4.14
C PRO A 72 -0.71 -19.83 -3.39
N GLY A 73 -1.09 -20.89 -4.09
CA GLY A 73 -1.34 -22.21 -3.49
C GLY A 73 -0.09 -23.02 -3.17
N LEU A 74 1.08 -22.58 -3.62
CA LEU A 74 2.37 -23.22 -3.32
C LEU A 74 3.01 -22.55 -2.11
N TYR A 75 3.68 -23.34 -1.27
CA TYR A 75 4.54 -22.79 -0.21
C TYR A 75 5.80 -22.15 -0.83
N TYR A 76 6.38 -21.18 -0.11
CA TYR A 76 7.61 -20.51 -0.55
C TYR A 76 8.74 -21.49 -0.85
N GLU A 77 8.87 -22.53 -0.04
CA GLU A 77 9.87 -23.59 -0.16
C GLU A 77 9.83 -24.31 -1.51
N GLN A 78 8.64 -24.42 -2.10
CA GLN A 78 8.41 -25.10 -3.39
C GLN A 78 8.76 -24.21 -4.59
N GLN A 79 8.93 -22.91 -4.39
CA GLN A 79 9.16 -21.95 -5.48
C GLN A 79 10.35 -21.00 -5.25
N LYS A 80 11.26 -21.31 -4.33
CA LYS A 80 12.41 -20.47 -3.95
C LYS A 80 13.24 -19.97 -5.14
N ARG A 81 13.53 -20.84 -6.11
CA ARG A 81 14.32 -20.45 -7.29
C ARG A 81 13.62 -19.39 -8.14
N ALA A 82 12.33 -19.53 -8.36
CA ALA A 82 11.52 -18.57 -9.10
C ALA A 82 11.37 -17.27 -8.28
N ALA A 83 11.18 -17.39 -6.97
CA ALA A 83 11.08 -16.25 -6.04
C ALA A 83 12.35 -15.37 -6.07
N ARG A 84 13.55 -15.98 -6.02
CA ARG A 84 14.82 -15.24 -6.15
C ARG A 84 14.91 -14.44 -7.45
N ARG A 85 14.53 -15.05 -8.57
CA ARG A 85 14.54 -14.37 -9.88
C ARG A 85 13.53 -13.22 -9.91
N ARG A 86 12.31 -13.44 -9.40
CA ARG A 86 11.26 -12.42 -9.35
C ARG A 86 11.63 -11.28 -8.41
N ALA A 87 12.18 -11.58 -7.23
CA ALA A 87 12.64 -10.57 -6.29
C ALA A 87 13.79 -9.72 -6.86
N ALA A 88 14.77 -10.35 -7.53
CA ALA A 88 15.85 -9.64 -8.18
C ALA A 88 15.35 -8.67 -9.27
N ASP A 89 14.45 -9.09 -10.14
CA ASP A 89 13.80 -8.23 -11.14
C ASP A 89 13.00 -7.11 -10.49
N PHE A 90 12.18 -7.44 -9.49
CA PHE A 90 11.40 -6.47 -8.74
C PHE A 90 12.28 -5.37 -8.13
N LEU A 91 13.34 -5.75 -7.43
CA LEU A 91 14.23 -4.80 -6.76
C LEU A 91 15.04 -3.94 -7.74
N ALA A 92 15.47 -4.54 -8.87
CA ALA A 92 16.29 -3.82 -9.86
C ALA A 92 15.48 -2.91 -10.77
N VAL A 93 14.25 -3.28 -11.13
CA VAL A 93 13.48 -2.60 -12.18
C VAL A 93 12.15 -2.04 -11.65
N ARG A 94 11.36 -2.87 -10.98
CA ARG A 94 9.99 -2.49 -10.64
C ARG A 94 9.90 -1.54 -9.45
N LEU A 95 10.64 -1.84 -8.40
CA LEU A 95 10.67 -1.00 -7.20
C LEU A 95 11.12 0.44 -7.49
N PRO A 96 12.25 0.69 -8.20
CA PRO A 96 12.60 2.04 -8.61
C PRO A 96 11.51 2.74 -9.43
N LYS A 97 10.87 2.05 -10.37
CA LYS A 97 9.81 2.62 -11.20
C LYS A 97 8.62 3.13 -10.38
N TYR A 98 8.19 2.39 -9.36
CA TYR A 98 7.11 2.85 -8.46
C TYR A 98 7.57 4.01 -7.57
N LEU A 99 8.78 3.93 -7.03
CA LEU A 99 9.32 5.02 -6.19
C LEU A 99 9.51 6.29 -7.01
N ASP A 100 10.07 6.23 -8.23
CA ASP A 100 10.20 7.37 -9.13
C ASP A 100 8.84 7.99 -9.45
N TYR A 101 7.82 7.15 -9.71
CA TYR A 101 6.46 7.63 -9.96
C TYR A 101 5.91 8.42 -8.77
N PHE A 102 5.95 7.88 -7.54
CA PHE A 102 5.40 8.56 -6.37
C PHE A 102 6.22 9.77 -5.95
N GLU A 103 7.54 9.74 -6.07
CA GLU A 103 8.41 10.91 -5.85
C GLU A 103 8.06 12.05 -6.79
N GLU A 104 7.82 11.73 -8.07
CA GLU A 104 7.40 12.72 -9.08
C GLU A 104 5.98 13.25 -8.80
N GLN A 105 5.01 12.41 -8.39
CA GLN A 105 3.69 12.89 -8.01
C GLN A 105 3.78 13.87 -6.81
N LEU A 106 4.60 13.57 -5.83
CA LEU A 106 4.83 14.45 -4.68
C LEU A 106 5.51 15.76 -5.10
N ARG A 107 6.45 15.70 -6.03
CA ARG A 107 7.09 16.90 -6.59
C ARG A 107 6.07 17.80 -7.29
N ARG A 108 5.19 17.24 -8.13
CA ARG A 108 4.13 17.96 -8.88
C ARG A 108 3.07 18.52 -7.96
N ALA A 109 2.71 17.81 -6.91
CA ALA A 109 1.72 18.27 -5.93
C ALA A 109 2.18 19.53 -5.17
N SER A 110 3.48 19.86 -5.22
CA SER A 110 4.08 21.07 -4.60
C SER A 110 3.69 21.28 -3.14
N GLY A 111 3.48 20.19 -2.41
CA GLY A 111 2.99 20.23 -1.03
C GLY A 111 3.57 19.17 -0.13
N ARG A 112 2.87 18.92 0.98
CA ARG A 112 3.31 17.97 2.01
C ARG A 112 2.87 16.53 1.76
N TYR A 113 1.91 16.32 0.84
CA TYR A 113 1.22 15.06 0.57
C TYR A 113 0.90 14.94 -0.93
N LEU A 114 0.47 13.77 -1.37
CA LEU A 114 0.11 13.47 -2.76
C LEU A 114 -0.98 14.39 -3.34
N LEU A 115 -1.79 15.00 -2.46
CA LEU A 115 -2.80 15.99 -2.83
C LEU A 115 -2.42 17.42 -2.37
N GLY A 116 -1.14 17.73 -2.28
CA GLY A 116 -0.65 19.01 -1.85
C GLY A 116 -0.68 19.17 -0.33
N LYS A 117 -1.63 19.99 0.21
CA LYS A 117 -1.66 20.33 1.64
C LYS A 117 -2.33 19.27 2.52
N ALA A 118 -3.29 18.51 2.00
CA ALA A 118 -4.11 17.58 2.75
C ALA A 118 -3.63 16.13 2.61
N CYS A 119 -3.54 15.43 3.74
CA CYS A 119 -3.28 13.99 3.75
C CYS A 119 -4.49 13.23 3.21
N SER A 120 -4.25 12.30 2.33
CA SER A 120 -5.25 11.39 1.77
C SER A 120 -5.03 9.95 2.21
N TYR A 121 -5.99 9.07 1.91
CA TYR A 121 -5.79 7.64 2.14
C TYR A 121 -4.67 7.04 1.28
N ALA A 122 -4.36 7.64 0.11
CA ALA A 122 -3.23 7.20 -0.70
C ALA A 122 -1.87 7.46 -0.01
N ASP A 123 -1.74 8.55 0.76
CA ASP A 123 -0.53 8.82 1.56
C ASP A 123 -0.37 7.79 2.68
N LEU A 124 -1.48 7.37 3.31
CA LEU A 124 -1.47 6.31 4.32
C LEU A 124 -1.15 4.94 3.72
N SER A 125 -1.63 4.67 2.51
CA SER A 125 -1.30 3.45 1.77
C SER A 125 0.17 3.44 1.34
N LEU A 126 0.71 4.58 0.88
CA LEU A 126 2.13 4.72 0.56
C LEU A 126 3.00 4.51 1.81
N PHE A 127 2.59 5.05 2.97
CA PHE A 127 3.24 4.76 4.25
C PHE A 127 3.30 3.25 4.52
N GLN A 128 2.17 2.54 4.40
CA GLN A 128 2.12 1.09 4.65
C GLN A 128 2.98 0.30 3.65
N MET A 129 3.00 0.71 2.38
CA MET A 129 3.85 0.09 1.35
C MET A 129 5.32 0.19 1.71
N VAL A 130 5.81 1.40 2.00
CA VAL A 130 7.23 1.61 2.32
C VAL A 130 7.61 0.94 3.64
N ALA A 131 6.73 0.98 4.66
CA ALA A 131 6.96 0.25 5.91
C ALA A 131 7.06 -1.26 5.69
N GLY A 132 6.20 -1.82 4.84
CA GLY A 132 6.26 -3.24 4.47
C GLY A 132 7.50 -3.61 3.67
N LEU A 133 7.91 -2.75 2.74
CA LEU A 133 9.13 -2.96 1.95
C LEU A 133 10.40 -2.87 2.81
N ARG A 134 10.45 -1.95 3.78
CA ARG A 134 11.54 -1.89 4.78
C ARG A 134 11.68 -3.20 5.56
N TYR A 135 10.55 -3.81 5.89
CA TYR A 135 10.55 -5.12 6.55
C TYR A 135 10.99 -6.24 5.61
N ALA A 136 10.44 -6.28 4.39
CA ALA A 136 10.70 -7.35 3.43
C ALA A 136 12.14 -7.30 2.87
N PHE A 137 12.62 -6.11 2.52
CA PHE A 137 13.89 -5.88 1.83
C PHE A 137 14.74 -4.79 2.50
N PRO A 138 15.18 -4.97 3.75
CA PRO A 138 15.83 -3.91 4.53
C PRO A 138 17.09 -3.38 3.87
N SER A 139 17.92 -4.25 3.29
CA SER A 139 19.16 -3.87 2.62
C SER A 139 18.92 -3.03 1.36
N ALA A 140 17.96 -3.43 0.52
CA ALA A 140 17.63 -2.72 -0.71
C ALA A 140 17.03 -1.34 -0.42
N LEU A 141 16.13 -1.24 0.56
CA LEU A 141 15.48 0.04 0.90
C LEU A 141 16.45 1.03 1.52
N GLY A 142 17.36 0.60 2.39
CA GLY A 142 18.35 1.49 3.03
C GLY A 142 19.21 2.25 2.03
N GLY A 143 19.53 1.65 0.88
CA GLY A 143 20.26 2.30 -0.22
C GLY A 143 19.40 3.24 -1.06
N LEU A 144 18.11 2.95 -1.23
CA LEU A 144 17.22 3.69 -2.11
C LEU A 144 16.61 4.94 -1.46
N GLU A 145 16.39 4.94 -0.15
CA GLU A 145 15.67 6.02 0.55
C GLU A 145 16.27 7.41 0.34
N LYS A 146 17.61 7.52 0.24
CA LYS A 146 18.28 8.80 -0.02
C LYS A 146 17.89 9.42 -1.36
N ARG A 147 17.41 8.62 -2.32
CA ARG A 147 16.96 9.08 -3.64
C ARG A 147 15.54 9.61 -3.65
N TYR A 148 14.74 9.31 -2.60
CA TYR A 148 13.31 9.58 -2.55
C TYR A 148 12.91 10.41 -1.32
N PRO A 149 13.49 11.63 -1.14
CA PRO A 149 13.32 12.42 0.07
C PRO A 149 11.89 12.87 0.31
N ARG A 150 11.07 13.05 -0.74
CA ARG A 150 9.67 13.45 -0.57
C ARG A 150 8.81 12.30 -0.08
N ILE A 151 9.04 11.09 -0.59
CA ILE A 151 8.38 9.87 -0.08
C ILE A 151 8.73 9.70 1.40
N ILE A 152 10.02 9.78 1.78
CA ILE A 152 10.44 9.66 3.17
C ILE A 152 9.75 10.70 4.05
N ALA A 153 9.72 11.96 3.61
CA ALA A 153 9.05 13.01 4.35
C ALA A 153 7.52 12.80 4.50
N VAL A 154 6.85 12.19 3.51
CA VAL A 154 5.42 11.85 3.62
C VAL A 154 5.18 10.73 4.61
N ILE A 155 5.96 9.65 4.54
CA ILE A 155 5.77 8.51 5.45
C ILE A 155 6.08 8.86 6.91
N GLU A 156 7.08 9.71 7.17
CA GLU A 156 7.36 10.22 8.51
C GLU A 156 6.21 11.08 9.05
N ARG A 157 5.69 11.99 8.22
CA ARG A 157 4.53 12.80 8.59
C ARG A 157 3.27 11.95 8.80
N ALA A 158 3.07 10.92 7.99
CA ALA A 158 1.96 9.98 8.17
C ALA A 158 2.09 9.25 9.51
N ALA A 159 3.27 8.69 9.80
CA ALA A 159 3.55 7.99 11.06
C ALA A 159 3.34 8.88 12.30
N ALA A 160 3.70 10.17 12.20
CA ALA A 160 3.57 11.14 13.28
C ALA A 160 2.12 11.65 13.51
N ARG A 161 1.15 11.26 12.67
CA ARG A 161 -0.25 11.65 12.90
C ARG A 161 -0.77 11.02 14.19
N PRO A 162 -1.38 11.80 15.11
CA PRO A 162 -1.67 11.34 16.47
C PRO A 162 -2.42 10.01 16.53
N ARG A 163 -3.48 9.84 15.71
CA ARG A 163 -4.26 8.59 15.68
C ARG A 163 -3.48 7.42 15.08
N LEU A 164 -2.64 7.67 14.08
CA LEU A 164 -1.81 6.61 13.50
C LEU A 164 -0.67 6.25 14.44
N ALA A 165 0.01 7.22 15.04
CA ALA A 165 1.06 6.99 16.04
C ALA A 165 0.52 6.16 17.23
N ALA A 166 -0.65 6.51 17.75
CA ALA A 166 -1.30 5.75 18.83
C ALA A 166 -1.65 4.31 18.40
N TYR A 167 -2.12 4.12 17.14
CA TYR A 167 -2.36 2.78 16.61
C TYR A 167 -1.07 1.99 16.46
N LEU A 168 -0.01 2.59 15.92
CA LEU A 168 1.29 1.95 15.73
C LEU A 168 1.93 1.48 17.03
N ALA A 169 1.69 2.21 18.14
CA ALA A 169 2.15 1.86 19.47
C ALA A 169 1.21 0.88 20.21
N SER A 170 0.04 0.58 19.65
CA SER A 170 -0.96 -0.24 20.35
C SER A 170 -0.82 -1.73 20.05
N PRO A 171 -1.29 -2.62 20.94
CA PRO A 171 -1.32 -4.06 20.71
C PRO A 171 -2.29 -4.49 19.59
N ARG A 172 -3.13 -3.59 19.09
CA ARG A 172 -4.02 -3.85 17.94
C ARG A 172 -3.27 -3.91 16.62
N ARG A 173 -2.06 -3.35 16.54
CA ARG A 173 -1.22 -3.45 15.35
C ARG A 173 -0.65 -4.85 15.27
N ILE A 174 -1.00 -5.58 14.23
CA ILE A 174 -0.38 -6.86 13.91
C ILE A 174 1.03 -6.58 13.33
N PRO A 175 2.11 -7.12 13.93
CA PRO A 175 3.46 -6.99 13.37
C PRO A 175 3.57 -7.62 11.98
N PHE A 176 4.49 -7.13 11.16
CA PHE A 176 4.88 -7.85 9.96
C PHE A 176 5.37 -9.25 10.32
N ASN A 177 5.04 -10.24 9.49
CA ASN A 177 5.35 -11.64 9.75
C ASN A 177 5.48 -12.41 8.43
N ARG A 178 5.77 -13.73 8.51
CA ARG A 178 5.96 -14.59 7.35
C ARG A 178 4.66 -15.15 6.75
N GLN A 179 3.50 -14.69 7.16
CA GLN A 179 2.19 -15.09 6.63
C GLN A 179 1.46 -13.94 5.93
N GLY A 180 1.93 -12.71 6.13
CA GLY A 180 1.40 -11.52 5.46
C GLY A 180 1.87 -11.38 4.01
N ILE A 181 1.52 -10.25 3.38
CA ILE A 181 1.98 -9.91 2.02
C ILE A 181 3.45 -9.49 2.04
N PHE A 182 3.86 -8.73 3.03
CA PHE A 182 5.27 -8.37 3.21
C PHE A 182 5.95 -9.45 4.04
N ARG A 183 6.84 -10.21 3.42
CA ARG A 183 7.58 -11.29 4.06
C ARG A 183 9.08 -11.05 3.93
N HIS A 184 9.79 -11.25 5.02
CA HIS A 184 11.25 -11.16 5.00
C HIS A 184 11.85 -12.55 4.85
N TYR A 185 12.55 -12.74 3.75
CA TYR A 185 13.41 -13.90 3.49
C TYR A 185 14.82 -13.39 3.21
N PRO A 186 15.81 -13.74 4.05
CA PRO A 186 17.17 -13.20 3.93
C PRO A 186 17.83 -13.46 2.57
N GLU A 187 17.37 -14.46 1.85
CA GLU A 187 17.87 -14.83 0.52
C GLU A 187 17.22 -14.08 -0.65
N LEU A 188 16.22 -13.21 -0.41
CA LEU A 188 15.57 -12.33 -1.40
C LEU A 188 16.02 -10.85 -1.19
#